data_8201f097bd4f0c92584662e8bdce9894
#
_entry.id   8201f097bd4f0c92584662e8bdce9894
#
_cell.length_a   1.000
_cell.length_b   1.000
_cell.length_c   1.000
_cell.angle_alpha   90.00
_cell.angle_beta   90.00
_cell.angle_gamma   90.00
#
_symmetry.space_group_name_H-M   'P 1'
#
loop_
_entity.id
_entity.type
_entity.pdbx_description
1 polymer ?
#
loop_
_entity_poly.entity_id
_entity_poly.type
_entity_poly.pdbx_seq_one_letter_code
_entity_poly.pdbx_strand_id
1 'polypeptide(L)'
;MRADSGFFDHKLADAALALGCDYAIAVKRTDAVWRAERKIPDRDWQRAKGMDAEVAECDYSPSAWPKGARVICRRVKITADELSADPRSRRRRTIDPNRLGLLASGEIPVAYAYSFIIANLSGDIIGIEAWFRMRALVEEKIKDSKLGLAMRHMPSGYQAVNVMWMWAALLGLNISSWLQALCGHDEPDGRAHGKRLRREHLCVAARVTNHSGRVEVCTSPEDHQGLFGSAWRTLDVLLTGKSP
;
A
#
# COMPACT_ATOMS: atom_id res chain seq x y z
N MET A 1 8.16 12.68 5.16
CA MET A 1 7.53 12.52 3.81
C MET A 1 7.94 11.19 3.20
N ARG A 2 7.05 10.50 2.43
CA ARG A 2 7.36 9.28 1.67
C ARG A 2 6.96 9.45 0.21
N ALA A 3 7.84 9.11 -0.74
CA ALA A 3 7.57 9.28 -2.16
C ALA A 3 8.10 8.09 -3.00
N ASP A 4 7.50 7.86 -4.16
CA ASP A 4 7.96 6.83 -5.08
C ASP A 4 9.10 7.32 -5.99
N SER A 5 9.60 6.44 -6.86
CA SER A 5 10.71 6.77 -7.76
C SER A 5 10.37 7.79 -8.86
N GLY A 6 9.09 8.09 -9.06
CA GLY A 6 8.66 9.18 -9.95
C GLY A 6 9.07 10.55 -9.38
N PHE A 7 9.16 10.62 -8.06
CA PHE A 7 9.57 11.82 -7.31
C PHE A 7 11.06 11.82 -6.92
N PHE A 8 11.88 10.99 -7.53
CA PHE A 8 13.32 10.95 -7.26
C PHE A 8 14.01 12.20 -7.82
N ASP A 9 13.96 13.27 -7.02
CA ASP A 9 14.56 14.57 -7.30
C ASP A 9 15.08 15.17 -5.98
N HIS A 10 16.34 15.65 -5.97
CA HIS A 10 16.96 16.28 -4.82
C HIS A 10 16.20 17.55 -4.38
N LYS A 11 15.60 18.30 -5.31
CA LYS A 11 14.80 19.48 -4.98
C LYS A 11 13.63 19.18 -4.07
N LEU A 12 13.03 17.97 -4.20
CA LEU A 12 11.98 17.54 -3.31
C LEU A 12 12.51 17.25 -1.90
N ALA A 13 13.71 16.67 -1.81
CA ALA A 13 14.37 16.43 -0.53
C ALA A 13 14.73 17.75 0.15
N ASP A 14 15.30 18.72 -0.61
CA ASP A 14 15.61 20.06 -0.12
C ASP A 14 14.37 20.79 0.39
N ALA A 15 13.26 20.73 -0.36
CA ALA A 15 11.99 21.32 0.05
C ALA A 15 11.42 20.67 1.32
N ALA A 16 11.54 19.36 1.46
CA ALA A 16 11.12 18.66 2.68
C ALA A 16 11.92 19.14 3.90
N LEU A 17 13.25 19.22 3.77
CA LEU A 17 14.12 19.70 4.83
C LEU A 17 13.85 21.17 5.19
N ALA A 18 13.61 22.02 4.21
CA ALA A 18 13.24 23.43 4.43
C ALA A 18 11.94 23.59 5.23
N LEU A 19 11.04 22.59 5.15
CA LEU A 19 9.80 22.50 5.91
C LEU A 19 9.94 21.74 7.24
N GLY A 20 11.16 21.37 7.64
CA GLY A 20 11.41 20.59 8.84
C GLY A 20 10.88 19.15 8.78
N CYS A 21 10.70 18.61 7.57
CA CYS A 21 10.15 17.27 7.37
C CYS A 21 11.26 16.29 6.96
N ASP A 22 11.34 15.17 7.67
CA ASP A 22 12.14 14.04 7.20
C ASP A 22 11.55 13.43 5.93
N TYR A 23 12.43 12.82 5.12
CA TYR A 23 12.01 12.19 3.88
C TYR A 23 12.56 10.77 3.71
N ALA A 24 11.80 9.98 2.92
CA ALA A 24 12.25 8.74 2.32
C ALA A 24 11.66 8.62 0.91
N ILE A 25 12.50 8.47 -0.09
CA ILE A 25 12.13 8.49 -1.50
C ILE A 25 12.70 7.25 -2.19
N ALA A 26 11.89 6.55 -3.01
CA ALA A 26 12.41 5.44 -3.78
C ALA A 26 13.41 5.92 -4.84
N VAL A 27 14.55 5.26 -4.89
CA VAL A 27 15.66 5.62 -5.82
C VAL A 27 15.39 5.01 -7.20
N LYS A 28 15.66 5.76 -8.25
CA LYS A 28 15.68 5.24 -9.62
C LYS A 28 16.88 4.30 -9.79
N ARG A 29 16.66 3.16 -10.42
CA ARG A 29 17.68 2.16 -10.69
C ARG A 29 18.59 2.64 -11.82
N THR A 30 19.75 3.14 -11.47
CA THR A 30 20.79 3.57 -12.40
C THR A 30 22.00 2.65 -12.28
N ASP A 31 22.89 2.68 -13.27
CA ASP A 31 24.12 1.88 -13.24
C ASP A 31 24.99 2.19 -11.99
N ALA A 32 24.93 3.44 -11.51
CA ALA A 32 25.65 3.83 -10.30
C ALA A 32 25.10 3.13 -9.05
N VAL A 33 23.79 3.02 -8.94
CA VAL A 33 23.12 2.31 -7.85
C VAL A 33 23.42 0.82 -7.90
N TRP A 34 23.37 0.21 -9.10
CA TRP A 34 23.75 -1.20 -9.27
C TRP A 34 25.21 -1.48 -8.94
N ARG A 35 26.13 -0.57 -9.30
CA ARG A 35 27.53 -0.71 -8.93
C ARG A 35 27.77 -0.62 -7.41
N ALA A 36 27.00 0.21 -6.72
CA ALA A 36 27.08 0.34 -5.28
C ALA A 36 26.48 -0.90 -4.56
N GLU A 37 25.35 -1.39 -5.05
CA GLU A 37 24.70 -2.58 -4.51
C GLU A 37 25.64 -3.81 -4.55
N ARG A 38 26.34 -4.03 -5.67
CA ARG A 38 27.27 -5.15 -5.84
C ARG A 38 28.46 -5.13 -4.87
N LYS A 39 28.71 -3.99 -4.22
CA LYS A 39 29.76 -3.87 -3.20
C LYS A 39 29.29 -4.22 -1.79
N ILE A 40 27.99 -4.42 -1.58
CA ILE A 40 27.45 -4.76 -0.27
C ILE A 40 27.90 -6.18 0.09
N PRO A 41 28.67 -6.36 1.17
CA PRO A 41 29.09 -7.69 1.61
C PRO A 41 27.88 -8.53 2.06
N ASP A 42 27.93 -9.83 1.86
CA ASP A 42 26.83 -10.72 2.26
C ASP A 42 26.51 -10.68 3.76
N ARG A 43 27.52 -10.42 4.60
CA ARG A 43 27.35 -10.29 6.04
C ARG A 43 26.56 -9.07 6.50
N ASP A 44 26.43 -8.05 5.64
CA ASP A 44 25.74 -6.77 5.97
C ASP A 44 24.23 -6.83 5.69
N TRP A 45 23.78 -7.92 5.04
CA TRP A 45 22.37 -8.14 4.80
C TRP A 45 21.66 -8.65 6.05
N GLN A 46 20.62 -7.95 6.47
CA GLN A 46 19.80 -8.23 7.64
C GLN A 46 18.38 -8.60 7.21
N ARG A 47 17.71 -9.47 7.97
CA ARG A 47 16.34 -9.88 7.66
C ARG A 47 15.37 -8.70 7.78
N ALA A 48 14.55 -8.48 6.77
CA ALA A 48 13.52 -7.45 6.78
C ALA A 48 12.39 -7.80 7.76
N LYS A 49 11.77 -6.78 8.34
CA LYS A 49 10.65 -6.97 9.27
C LYS A 49 9.38 -7.39 8.53
N GLY A 50 8.79 -8.53 8.94
CA GLY A 50 7.46 -8.96 8.47
C GLY A 50 7.40 -9.38 7.00
N MET A 51 8.53 -9.79 6.40
CA MET A 51 8.54 -10.35 5.04
C MET A 51 9.80 -11.19 4.81
N ASP A 52 9.74 -12.09 3.84
CA ASP A 52 10.92 -12.85 3.38
C ASP A 52 11.76 -12.01 2.41
N ALA A 53 12.57 -11.16 2.99
CA ALA A 53 13.47 -10.25 2.30
C ALA A 53 14.64 -9.87 3.20
N GLU A 54 15.67 -9.27 2.60
CA GLU A 54 16.82 -8.77 3.31
C GLU A 54 17.06 -7.29 3.00
N VAL A 55 17.63 -6.57 3.95
CA VAL A 55 17.89 -5.13 3.91
C VAL A 55 19.35 -4.88 4.25
N ALA A 56 19.97 -3.98 3.53
CA ALA A 56 21.34 -3.50 3.81
C ALA A 56 21.47 -2.02 3.50
N GLU A 57 22.44 -1.36 4.08
CA GLU A 57 22.82 0.00 3.69
C GLU A 57 23.74 -0.06 2.47
N CYS A 58 23.48 0.83 1.51
CA CYS A 58 24.23 0.89 0.26
C CYS A 58 25.10 2.16 0.27
N ASP A 59 26.40 1.99 0.08
CA ASP A 59 27.33 3.11 -0.04
C ASP A 59 27.15 3.82 -1.40
N TYR A 60 26.07 4.56 -1.48
CA TYR A 60 25.71 5.39 -2.63
C TYR A 60 25.25 6.77 -2.18
N SER A 61 26.01 7.78 -2.49
CA SER A 61 25.67 9.17 -2.17
C SER A 61 25.66 9.99 -3.46
N PRO A 62 24.46 10.28 -4.01
CA PRO A 62 24.38 11.13 -5.19
C PRO A 62 24.78 12.58 -4.85
N SER A 63 25.66 13.18 -5.64
CA SER A 63 26.30 14.47 -5.33
C SER A 63 25.35 15.65 -5.13
N ALA A 64 24.17 15.60 -5.75
CA ALA A 64 23.17 16.67 -5.67
C ALA A 64 22.23 16.54 -4.45
N TRP A 65 22.34 15.47 -3.67
CA TRP A 65 21.42 15.23 -2.54
C TRP A 65 21.93 15.87 -1.25
N PRO A 66 21.03 16.19 -0.30
CA PRO A 66 21.41 16.73 0.99
C PRO A 66 22.42 15.85 1.72
N LYS A 67 23.35 16.47 2.43
CA LYS A 67 24.32 15.75 3.25
C LYS A 67 23.62 14.90 4.31
N GLY A 68 24.13 13.68 4.55
CA GLY A 68 23.56 12.75 5.51
C GLY A 68 22.42 11.88 4.96
N ALA A 69 22.09 12.03 3.68
CA ALA A 69 21.17 11.10 3.02
C ALA A 69 21.82 9.70 2.95
N ARG A 70 21.06 8.68 3.40
CA ARG A 70 21.45 7.28 3.42
C ARG A 70 20.67 6.51 2.35
N VAL A 71 21.31 5.57 1.68
CA VAL A 71 20.61 4.69 0.74
C VAL A 71 20.46 3.31 1.34
N ILE A 72 19.23 2.85 1.45
CA ILE A 72 18.85 1.55 1.98
C ILE A 72 18.41 0.68 0.80
N CYS A 73 19.01 -0.49 0.70
CA CYS A 73 18.71 -1.51 -0.30
C CYS A 73 17.90 -2.64 0.33
N ARG A 74 16.83 -3.08 -0.32
CA ARG A 74 16.11 -4.30 0.01
C ARG A 74 16.21 -5.27 -1.15
N ARG A 75 16.52 -6.56 -0.86
CA ARG A 75 16.50 -7.65 -1.83
C ARG A 75 15.47 -8.72 -1.46
N VAL A 76 14.79 -9.24 -2.47
CA VAL A 76 13.84 -10.35 -2.37
C VAL A 76 14.32 -11.45 -3.29
N LYS A 77 14.42 -12.66 -2.78
CA LYS A 77 14.80 -13.84 -3.56
C LYS A 77 13.75 -14.16 -4.61
N ILE A 78 14.18 -14.47 -5.82
CA ILE A 78 13.32 -14.88 -6.94
C ILE A 78 13.95 -16.11 -7.59
N THR A 79 13.12 -17.13 -7.83
CA THR A 79 13.52 -18.34 -8.56
C THR A 79 13.22 -18.20 -10.05
N ALA A 80 13.87 -19.06 -10.87
CA ALA A 80 13.61 -19.14 -12.29
C ALA A 80 12.15 -19.52 -12.60
N ASP A 81 11.57 -20.41 -11.77
CA ASP A 81 10.17 -20.84 -11.91
C ASP A 81 9.18 -19.69 -11.67
N GLU A 82 9.39 -18.87 -10.64
CA GLU A 82 8.58 -17.68 -10.37
C GLU A 82 8.66 -16.65 -11.52
N LEU A 83 9.84 -16.50 -12.11
CA LEU A 83 10.04 -15.61 -13.24
C LEU A 83 9.35 -16.12 -14.51
N SER A 84 9.34 -17.44 -14.73
CA SER A 84 8.71 -18.09 -15.87
C SER A 84 7.19 -18.12 -15.75
N ALA A 85 6.65 -18.28 -14.55
CA ALA A 85 5.21 -18.28 -14.28
C ALA A 85 4.53 -16.96 -14.65
N ASP A 86 5.24 -15.82 -14.56
CA ASP A 86 4.72 -14.52 -14.96
C ASP A 86 5.72 -13.76 -15.87
N PRO A 87 5.70 -14.02 -17.19
CA PRO A 87 6.59 -13.37 -18.15
C PRO A 87 6.46 -11.83 -18.20
N ARG A 88 5.30 -11.29 -17.77
CA ARG A 88 5.01 -9.85 -17.74
C ARG A 88 5.26 -9.22 -16.38
N SER A 89 5.79 -9.97 -15.44
CA SER A 89 6.05 -9.48 -14.08
C SER A 89 6.90 -8.21 -14.07
N ARG A 90 6.40 -7.20 -13.38
CA ARG A 90 7.17 -5.96 -13.14
C ARG A 90 8.44 -6.23 -12.34
N ARG A 91 8.54 -7.37 -11.64
CA ARG A 91 9.73 -7.80 -10.88
C ARG A 91 10.96 -7.94 -11.79
N ARG A 92 10.81 -8.33 -13.06
CA ARG A 92 11.92 -8.39 -14.04
C ARG A 92 12.74 -7.10 -14.08
N ARG A 93 12.08 -5.94 -14.00
CA ARG A 93 12.74 -4.62 -14.00
C ARG A 93 13.46 -4.29 -12.69
N THR A 94 13.31 -5.13 -11.68
CA THR A 94 13.90 -4.94 -10.36
C THR A 94 15.08 -5.87 -10.10
N ILE A 95 15.36 -6.79 -11.01
CA ILE A 95 16.54 -7.67 -10.99
C ILE A 95 17.69 -6.95 -11.71
N ASP A 96 18.92 -7.15 -11.22
CA ASP A 96 20.12 -6.67 -11.92
C ASP A 96 20.12 -7.20 -13.36
N PRO A 97 20.24 -6.33 -14.39
CA PRO A 97 20.21 -6.75 -15.78
C PRO A 97 21.17 -7.89 -16.12
N ASN A 98 22.36 -7.91 -15.49
CA ASN A 98 23.35 -8.96 -15.71
C ASN A 98 22.89 -10.31 -15.12
N ARG A 99 22.17 -10.29 -14.01
CA ARG A 99 21.63 -11.50 -13.36
C ARG A 99 20.35 -12.00 -14.00
N LEU A 100 19.56 -11.08 -14.56
CA LEU A 100 18.30 -11.42 -15.22
C LEU A 100 18.50 -12.34 -16.43
N GLY A 101 19.55 -12.11 -17.23
CA GLY A 101 19.92 -12.97 -18.36
C GLY A 101 20.24 -14.39 -17.90
N LEU A 102 21.11 -14.53 -16.90
CA LEU A 102 21.54 -15.81 -16.36
C LEU A 102 20.39 -16.60 -15.69
N LEU A 103 19.47 -15.90 -15.01
CA LEU A 103 18.28 -16.52 -14.42
C LEU A 103 17.32 -17.01 -15.53
N ALA A 104 17.15 -16.24 -16.60
CA ALA A 104 16.26 -16.59 -17.71
C ALA A 104 16.81 -17.73 -18.56
N SER A 105 18.15 -17.87 -18.68
CA SER A 105 18.80 -19.00 -19.38
C SER A 105 18.88 -20.27 -18.53
N GLY A 106 18.58 -20.18 -17.24
CA GLY A 106 18.70 -21.29 -16.30
C GLY A 106 20.14 -21.56 -15.79
N GLU A 107 21.08 -20.68 -16.11
CA GLU A 107 22.48 -20.79 -15.65
C GLU A 107 22.60 -20.57 -14.15
N ILE A 108 21.68 -19.77 -13.56
CA ILE A 108 21.56 -19.62 -12.12
C ILE A 108 20.15 -19.96 -11.67
N PRO A 109 19.96 -20.69 -10.54
CA PRO A 109 18.64 -21.08 -10.06
C PRO A 109 17.89 -19.92 -9.36
N VAL A 110 18.61 -18.91 -8.93
CA VAL A 110 18.10 -17.81 -8.08
C VAL A 110 18.76 -16.49 -8.43
N ALA A 111 17.97 -15.44 -8.43
CA ALA A 111 18.41 -14.04 -8.42
C ALA A 111 17.65 -13.25 -7.36
N TYR A 112 17.98 -11.98 -7.23
CA TYR A 112 17.31 -11.08 -6.31
C TYR A 112 16.64 -9.92 -7.05
N ALA A 113 15.44 -9.57 -6.60
CA ALA A 113 14.77 -8.34 -6.96
C ALA A 113 15.09 -7.26 -5.94
N TYR A 114 15.51 -6.10 -6.41
CA TYR A 114 16.00 -5.03 -5.56
C TYR A 114 15.07 -3.82 -5.55
N SER A 115 14.97 -3.17 -4.40
CA SER A 115 14.40 -1.84 -4.25
C SER A 115 15.33 -0.98 -3.41
N PHE A 116 15.44 0.30 -3.76
CA PHE A 116 16.34 1.25 -3.13
C PHE A 116 15.55 2.46 -2.63
N ILE A 117 15.93 2.93 -1.44
CA ILE A 117 15.29 4.04 -0.75
C ILE A 117 16.40 5.01 -0.33
N ILE A 118 16.26 6.29 -0.63
CA ILE A 118 17.11 7.34 -0.07
C ILE A 118 16.33 8.08 1.03
N ALA A 119 16.94 8.25 2.20
CA ALA A 119 16.30 8.86 3.35
C ALA A 119 17.33 9.66 4.18
N ASN A 120 16.83 10.69 4.88
CA ASN A 120 17.60 11.43 5.87
C ASN A 120 17.36 10.93 7.30
N LEU A 121 16.54 9.90 7.45
CA LEU A 121 16.17 9.33 8.75
C LEU A 121 17.37 8.70 9.44
N SER A 122 17.55 9.01 10.72
CA SER A 122 18.46 8.33 11.62
C SER A 122 17.82 7.06 12.17
N GLY A 123 18.64 6.08 12.59
CA GLY A 123 18.16 4.87 13.23
C GLY A 123 18.34 3.59 12.41
N ASP A 124 17.62 2.55 12.79
CA ASP A 124 17.72 1.22 12.22
C ASP A 124 17.16 1.16 10.79
N ILE A 125 17.95 0.58 9.88
CA ILE A 125 17.59 0.45 8.46
C ILE A 125 16.37 -0.45 8.26
N ILE A 126 16.18 -1.46 9.12
CA ILE A 126 15.03 -2.38 9.06
C ILE A 126 13.74 -1.62 9.39
N GLY A 127 13.79 -0.77 10.42
CA GLY A 127 12.67 0.08 10.81
C GLY A 127 12.32 1.11 9.74
N ILE A 128 13.32 1.75 9.14
CA ILE A 128 13.13 2.74 8.06
C ILE A 128 12.52 2.08 6.81
N GLU A 129 13.01 0.92 6.41
CA GLU A 129 12.45 0.17 5.28
C GLU A 129 11.00 -0.26 5.53
N ALA A 130 10.72 -0.84 6.69
CA ALA A 130 9.38 -1.26 7.07
C ALA A 130 8.40 -0.07 7.08
N TRP A 131 8.81 1.07 7.65
CA TRP A 131 8.02 2.30 7.64
C TRP A 131 7.80 2.82 6.21
N PHE A 132 8.84 2.82 5.37
CA PHE A 132 8.71 3.23 3.96
C PHE A 132 7.72 2.35 3.20
N ARG A 133 7.76 1.04 3.42
CA ARG A 133 6.91 0.05 2.75
C ARG A 133 5.42 0.24 3.05
N MET A 134 5.07 0.74 4.23
CA MET A 134 3.67 1.09 4.56
C MET A 134 3.07 2.15 3.62
N ARG A 135 3.87 2.82 2.78
CA ARG A 135 3.37 3.68 1.70
C ARG A 135 2.44 2.92 0.74
N ALA A 136 2.65 1.64 0.54
CA ALA A 136 1.80 0.80 -0.32
C ALA A 136 0.32 0.82 0.09
N LEU A 137 0.01 1.04 1.37
CA LEU A 137 -1.37 1.18 1.85
C LEU A 137 -2.12 2.33 1.18
N VAL A 138 -1.44 3.43 0.86
CA VAL A 138 -2.05 4.56 0.13
C VAL A 138 -2.38 4.15 -1.31
N GLU A 139 -1.50 3.41 -1.96
CA GLU A 139 -1.72 2.89 -3.32
C GLU A 139 -2.91 1.93 -3.37
N GLU A 140 -3.06 1.08 -2.36
CA GLU A 140 -4.22 0.18 -2.21
C GLU A 140 -5.51 0.96 -2.02
N LYS A 141 -5.52 2.01 -1.21
CA LYS A 141 -6.69 2.87 -1.02
C LYS A 141 -7.07 3.61 -2.31
N ILE A 142 -6.09 4.12 -3.06
CA ILE A 142 -6.32 4.73 -4.38
C ILE A 142 -6.86 3.68 -5.37
N LYS A 143 -6.35 2.45 -5.35
CA LYS A 143 -6.83 1.35 -6.18
C LYS A 143 -8.27 0.98 -5.81
N ASP A 144 -8.58 0.89 -4.53
CA ASP A 144 -9.92 0.56 -4.05
C ASP A 144 -10.93 1.66 -4.42
N SER A 145 -10.61 2.93 -4.24
CA SER A 145 -11.49 4.02 -4.68
C SER A 145 -11.77 3.99 -6.18
N LYS A 146 -10.77 3.65 -7.00
CA LYS A 146 -10.93 3.53 -8.47
C LYS A 146 -11.77 2.32 -8.89
N LEU A 147 -11.55 1.15 -8.28
CA LEU A 147 -12.14 -0.13 -8.69
C LEU A 147 -13.36 -0.51 -7.86
N GLY A 148 -13.34 -0.23 -6.57
CA GLY A 148 -14.39 -0.58 -5.62
C GLY A 148 -15.50 0.44 -5.53
N LEU A 149 -15.18 1.73 -5.69
CA LEU A 149 -16.10 2.85 -5.50
C LEU A 149 -16.35 3.66 -6.77
N ALA A 150 -16.12 3.05 -7.93
CA ALA A 150 -16.42 3.57 -9.26
C ALA A 150 -15.73 4.92 -9.63
N MET A 151 -14.68 5.34 -8.91
CA MET A 151 -13.98 6.59 -9.19
C MET A 151 -13.25 6.58 -10.57
N ARG A 152 -13.07 5.39 -11.16
CA ARG A 152 -12.48 5.23 -12.49
C ARG A 152 -13.42 5.67 -13.62
N HIS A 153 -14.72 5.66 -13.38
CA HIS A 153 -15.74 5.96 -14.38
C HIS A 153 -16.37 7.32 -14.04
N MET A 154 -15.88 8.36 -14.72
CA MET A 154 -16.42 9.70 -14.57
C MET A 154 -17.83 9.76 -15.19
N PRO A 155 -18.87 10.22 -14.43
CA PRO A 155 -20.26 10.14 -14.88
C PRO A 155 -20.64 11.21 -15.90
N SER A 156 -19.80 12.23 -16.13
CA SER A 156 -20.16 13.41 -16.91
C SER A 156 -18.98 13.96 -17.70
N GLY A 157 -19.26 14.72 -18.76
CA GLY A 157 -18.29 15.58 -19.44
C GLY A 157 -17.97 16.88 -18.67
N TYR A 158 -18.73 17.21 -17.62
CA TYR A 158 -18.52 18.43 -16.83
C TYR A 158 -17.58 18.17 -15.66
N GLN A 159 -16.52 18.97 -15.56
CA GLN A 159 -15.50 18.83 -14.52
C GLN A 159 -16.08 18.93 -13.10
N ALA A 160 -16.98 19.88 -12.86
CA ALA A 160 -17.59 20.09 -11.55
C ALA A 160 -18.34 18.83 -11.06
N VAL A 161 -19.09 18.17 -11.95
CA VAL A 161 -19.82 16.93 -11.64
C VAL A 161 -18.83 15.81 -11.30
N ASN A 162 -17.76 15.70 -12.07
CA ASN A 162 -16.72 14.67 -11.83
C ASN A 162 -15.97 14.91 -10.51
N VAL A 163 -15.72 16.16 -10.13
CA VAL A 163 -15.12 16.51 -8.83
C VAL A 163 -16.06 16.10 -7.69
N MET A 164 -17.34 16.39 -7.78
CA MET A 164 -18.33 15.97 -6.77
C MET A 164 -18.42 14.44 -6.68
N TRP A 165 -18.40 13.75 -7.82
CA TRP A 165 -18.36 12.29 -7.86
C TRP A 165 -17.12 11.72 -7.18
N MET A 166 -15.96 12.31 -7.44
CA MET A 166 -14.70 11.92 -6.80
C MET A 166 -14.76 12.09 -5.26
N TRP A 167 -15.29 13.22 -4.78
CA TRP A 167 -15.45 13.45 -3.34
C TRP A 167 -16.44 12.46 -2.71
N ALA A 168 -17.54 12.16 -3.38
CA ALA A 168 -18.51 11.17 -2.92
C ALA A 168 -17.87 9.76 -2.83
N ALA A 169 -17.06 9.39 -3.81
CA ALA A 169 -16.32 8.12 -3.78
C ALA A 169 -15.30 8.06 -2.63
N LEU A 170 -14.57 9.15 -2.36
CA LEU A 170 -13.63 9.23 -1.24
C LEU A 170 -14.35 9.19 0.12
N LEU A 171 -15.49 9.87 0.24
CA LEU A 171 -16.34 9.79 1.43
C LEU A 171 -16.84 8.35 1.65
N GLY A 172 -17.32 7.69 0.60
CA GLY A 172 -17.73 6.29 0.64
C GLY A 172 -16.57 5.35 1.07
N LEU A 173 -15.34 5.64 0.64
CA LEU A 173 -14.15 4.90 1.09
C LEU A 173 -13.91 5.07 2.60
N ASN A 174 -14.02 6.29 3.11
CA ASN A 174 -13.85 6.57 4.54
C ASN A 174 -14.95 5.90 5.36
N ILE A 175 -16.23 6.04 4.95
CA ILE A 175 -17.35 5.39 5.63
C ILE A 175 -17.17 3.87 5.66
N SER A 176 -16.79 3.26 4.54
CA SER A 176 -16.55 1.82 4.50
C SER A 176 -15.39 1.37 5.40
N SER A 177 -14.35 2.20 5.52
CA SER A 177 -13.23 1.94 6.42
C SER A 177 -13.62 2.08 7.89
N TRP A 178 -14.39 3.11 8.24
CA TRP A 178 -14.91 3.31 9.61
C TRP A 178 -15.89 2.21 10.01
N LEU A 179 -16.78 1.81 9.11
CA LEU A 179 -17.70 0.71 9.36
C LEU A 179 -16.95 -0.57 9.73
N GLN A 180 -15.92 -0.92 8.96
CA GLN A 180 -15.12 -2.11 9.23
C GLN A 180 -14.34 -1.97 10.55
N ALA A 181 -13.79 -0.81 10.87
CA ALA A 181 -13.13 -0.55 12.14
C ALA A 181 -14.09 -0.71 13.34
N LEU A 182 -15.31 -0.15 13.24
CA LEU A 182 -16.36 -0.31 14.26
C LEU A 182 -16.77 -1.78 14.49
N CYS A 183 -16.63 -2.61 13.47
CA CYS A 183 -16.91 -4.05 13.56
C CYS A 183 -15.74 -4.89 14.05
N GLY A 184 -14.62 -4.28 14.44
CA GLY A 184 -13.41 -5.00 14.85
C GLY A 184 -12.60 -5.60 13.69
N HIS A 185 -12.92 -5.24 12.44
CA HIS A 185 -12.17 -5.65 11.24
C HIS A 185 -11.06 -4.63 10.91
N ASP A 186 -10.29 -4.22 11.90
CA ASP A 186 -9.27 -3.17 11.74
C ASP A 186 -7.90 -3.69 11.31
N GLU A 187 -7.72 -5.01 11.27
CA GLU A 187 -6.51 -5.63 10.78
C GLU A 187 -6.29 -5.32 9.29
N PRO A 188 -5.08 -4.93 8.88
CA PRO A 188 -4.78 -4.58 7.48
C PRO A 188 -5.18 -5.66 6.49
N ASP A 189 -4.97 -6.93 6.84
CA ASP A 189 -5.28 -8.09 6.00
C ASP A 189 -6.75 -8.52 6.09
N GLY A 190 -7.48 -8.06 7.10
CA GLY A 190 -8.90 -8.36 7.32
C GLY A 190 -9.86 -7.41 6.61
N ARG A 191 -9.40 -6.23 6.19
CA ARG A 191 -10.28 -5.22 5.58
C ARG A 191 -10.72 -5.63 4.18
N ALA A 192 -12.03 -5.68 3.98
CA ALA A 192 -12.59 -5.89 2.67
C ALA A 192 -12.48 -4.63 1.80
N HIS A 193 -12.01 -4.78 0.56
CA HIS A 193 -12.12 -3.73 -0.44
C HIS A 193 -13.59 -3.41 -0.77
N GLY A 194 -13.88 -2.18 -1.19
CA GLY A 194 -15.25 -1.71 -1.40
C GLY A 194 -16.13 -2.62 -2.28
N LYS A 195 -15.56 -3.28 -3.29
CA LYS A 195 -16.28 -4.26 -4.10
C LYS A 195 -16.67 -5.51 -3.30
N ARG A 196 -15.75 -6.02 -2.47
CA ARG A 196 -15.98 -7.18 -1.61
C ARG A 196 -16.98 -6.86 -0.50
N LEU A 197 -16.77 -5.71 0.17
CA LEU A 197 -17.68 -5.21 1.20
C LEU A 197 -19.11 -5.13 0.69
N ARG A 198 -19.31 -4.54 -0.49
CA ARG A 198 -20.64 -4.43 -1.10
C ARG A 198 -21.25 -5.79 -1.36
N ARG A 199 -20.52 -6.73 -1.97
CA ARG A 199 -21.02 -8.05 -2.32
C ARG A 199 -21.34 -8.90 -1.10
N GLU A 200 -20.50 -8.87 -0.07
CA GLU A 200 -20.56 -9.79 1.06
C GLU A 200 -21.38 -9.24 2.22
N HIS A 201 -21.51 -7.92 2.32
CA HIS A 201 -22.13 -7.29 3.49
C HIS A 201 -23.25 -6.29 3.16
N LEU A 202 -23.25 -5.66 1.98
CA LEU A 202 -24.28 -4.69 1.61
C LEU A 202 -25.39 -5.27 0.71
N CYS A 203 -25.06 -6.27 -0.11
CA CYS A 203 -26.03 -6.92 -1.00
C CYS A 203 -26.71 -8.08 -0.26
N VAL A 204 -27.39 -7.77 0.84
CA VAL A 204 -28.17 -8.74 1.62
C VAL A 204 -29.64 -8.69 1.24
N ALA A 205 -30.31 -9.83 1.28
CA ALA A 205 -31.75 -9.90 1.05
C ALA A 205 -32.49 -9.26 2.22
N ALA A 206 -33.40 -8.32 1.93
CA ALA A 206 -34.17 -7.65 2.96
C ALA A 206 -35.61 -7.47 2.53
N ARG A 207 -36.54 -7.53 3.48
CA ARG A 207 -37.93 -7.12 3.31
C ARG A 207 -38.08 -5.70 3.81
N VAL A 208 -38.53 -4.80 2.94
CA VAL A 208 -38.81 -3.42 3.32
C VAL A 208 -40.32 -3.28 3.51
N THR A 209 -40.76 -2.86 4.68
CA THR A 209 -42.13 -2.55 5.01
C THR A 209 -42.28 -1.08 5.35
N ASN A 210 -43.35 -0.46 4.87
CA ASN A 210 -43.69 0.92 5.21
C ASN A 210 -45.04 0.92 5.91
N HIS A 211 -45.04 1.24 7.19
CA HIS A 211 -46.26 1.32 8.00
C HIS A 211 -46.33 2.68 8.69
N SER A 212 -47.40 3.40 8.42
CA SER A 212 -47.67 4.68 9.09
C SER A 212 -46.53 5.70 9.03
N GLY A 213 -45.84 5.77 7.88
CA GLY A 213 -44.68 6.68 7.70
C GLY A 213 -43.35 6.15 8.30
N ARG A 214 -43.37 4.96 8.89
CA ARG A 214 -42.15 4.28 9.39
C ARG A 214 -41.71 3.22 8.39
N VAL A 215 -40.45 3.32 7.95
CA VAL A 215 -39.82 2.33 7.09
C VAL A 215 -39.06 1.35 7.98
N GLU A 216 -39.40 0.08 7.87
CA GLU A 216 -38.71 -1.02 8.53
C GLU A 216 -38.00 -1.88 7.50
N VAL A 217 -36.72 -2.20 7.77
CA VAL A 217 -35.93 -3.09 6.95
C VAL A 217 -35.65 -4.33 7.78
N CYS A 218 -36.22 -5.47 7.37
CA CYS A 218 -36.05 -6.75 8.04
C CYS A 218 -35.09 -7.60 7.20
N THR A 219 -33.95 -7.97 7.77
CA THR A 219 -32.98 -8.89 7.19
C THR A 219 -33.10 -10.27 7.87
N SER A 220 -32.41 -11.29 7.36
CA SER A 220 -32.37 -12.58 8.03
C SER A 220 -31.63 -12.50 9.38
N PRO A 221 -31.91 -13.40 10.34
CA PRO A 221 -31.19 -13.44 11.61
C PRO A 221 -29.67 -13.65 11.44
N GLU A 222 -29.26 -14.33 10.39
CA GLU A 222 -27.86 -14.57 10.06
C GLU A 222 -27.15 -13.26 9.63
N ASP A 223 -27.85 -12.40 8.90
CA ASP A 223 -27.34 -11.09 8.51
C ASP A 223 -27.19 -10.13 9.69
N HIS A 224 -28.02 -10.27 10.73
CA HIS A 224 -27.88 -9.50 11.98
C HIS A 224 -26.61 -9.84 12.79
N GLN A 225 -26.04 -11.01 12.59
CA GLN A 225 -24.76 -11.41 13.19
C GLN A 225 -23.55 -10.94 12.36
N GLY A 226 -23.78 -10.51 11.12
CA GLY A 226 -22.76 -10.01 10.22
C GLY A 226 -22.25 -8.61 10.55
N LEU A 227 -21.54 -8.02 9.60
CA LEU A 227 -20.89 -6.72 9.71
C LEU A 227 -21.84 -5.60 10.18
N PHE A 228 -23.06 -5.53 9.64
CA PHE A 228 -24.04 -4.51 10.00
C PHE A 228 -24.57 -4.66 11.42
N GLY A 229 -24.87 -5.86 11.84
CA GLY A 229 -25.35 -6.09 13.21
C GLY A 229 -24.27 -5.75 14.24
N SER A 230 -23.01 -6.03 13.93
CA SER A 230 -21.87 -5.65 14.78
C SER A 230 -21.68 -4.15 14.83
N ALA A 231 -21.71 -3.48 13.67
CA ALA A 231 -21.60 -2.02 13.58
C ALA A 231 -22.74 -1.32 14.31
N TRP A 232 -23.97 -1.81 14.14
CA TRP A 232 -25.14 -1.25 14.82
C TRP A 232 -25.02 -1.35 16.33
N ARG A 233 -24.68 -2.51 16.87
CA ARG A 233 -24.47 -2.68 18.30
C ARG A 233 -23.39 -1.75 18.85
N THR A 234 -22.27 -1.60 18.12
CA THR A 234 -21.19 -0.71 18.53
C THR A 234 -21.64 0.76 18.53
N LEU A 235 -22.37 1.17 17.51
CA LEU A 235 -22.92 2.53 17.41
C LEU A 235 -23.96 2.80 18.50
N ASP A 236 -24.83 1.83 18.79
CA ASP A 236 -25.86 1.97 19.85
C ASP A 236 -25.19 2.15 21.22
N VAL A 237 -24.16 1.39 21.52
CA VAL A 237 -23.35 1.56 22.74
C VAL A 237 -22.70 2.95 22.80
N LEU A 238 -22.11 3.40 21.71
CA LEU A 238 -21.46 4.72 21.64
C LEU A 238 -22.45 5.88 21.80
N LEU A 239 -23.65 5.75 21.23
CA LEU A 239 -24.66 6.80 21.27
C LEU A 239 -25.47 6.82 22.57
N THR A 240 -25.72 5.67 23.17
CA THR A 240 -26.58 5.54 24.35
C THR A 240 -25.82 5.40 25.66
N GLY A 241 -24.50 5.09 25.58
CA GLY A 241 -23.67 4.81 26.77
C GLY A 241 -24.08 3.52 27.51
N LYS A 242 -24.99 2.72 26.95
CA LYS A 242 -25.44 1.47 27.55
C LYS A 242 -24.55 0.34 27.06
N SER A 243 -23.97 -0.40 28.01
CA SER A 243 -23.29 -1.67 27.70
C SER A 243 -24.32 -2.70 27.21
N PRO A 244 -23.98 -3.54 26.24
CA PRO A 244 -24.88 -4.58 25.70
C PRO A 244 -25.27 -5.60 26.76
#